data_b982cd2991425ed903f907e5aacb2ac9
#
_entry.id   b982cd2991425ed903f907e5aacb2ac9
#
_cell.length_a   1.000
_cell.length_b   1.000
_cell.length_c   1.000
_cell.angle_alpha   90.00
_cell.angle_beta   90.00
_cell.angle_gamma   90.00
#
_symmetry.space_group_name_H-M   'P 1'
#
loop_
_entity.id
_entity.type
_entity.pdbx_description
1 polymer ?
#
loop_
_entity_poly.entity_id
_entity_poly.type
_entity_poly.pdbx_seq_one_letter_code
_entity_poly.pdbx_strand_id
1 'polypeptide(L)'
;MHTISLDPEVLRRVSRWREVEHVFQQIDPAKTAHLVIDMQNAFTAPGSEMEVPVAREIVPNINTISRAVRAAGGVNLFAQMTIDAETERNWSVWLRYFCDAERSEATREALRHGSDGHALDPGLEVLDGDVLFDKRRYSPLVPGASFQH
;
A
#
# COMPACT_ATOMS: atom_id res chain seq x y z
N MET A 1 0.14 -5.65 -18.03
CA MET A 1 -1.20 -5.59 -17.37
C MET A 1 -1.68 -7.03 -17.20
N HIS A 2 -1.96 -7.46 -15.96
CA HIS A 2 -2.48 -8.79 -15.70
C HIS A 2 -3.96 -8.85 -16.05
N THR A 3 -4.35 -9.85 -16.86
CA THR A 3 -5.76 -10.14 -17.09
C THR A 3 -6.24 -11.08 -15.99
N ILE A 4 -7.18 -10.63 -15.18
CA ILE A 4 -7.80 -11.43 -14.13
C ILE A 4 -9.10 -11.97 -14.70
N SER A 5 -9.23 -13.29 -14.70
CA SER A 5 -10.49 -13.99 -15.02
C SER A 5 -10.96 -14.72 -13.77
N LEU A 6 -12.14 -14.36 -13.29
CA LEU A 6 -12.77 -15.07 -12.18
C LEU A 6 -13.60 -16.24 -12.71
N ASP A 7 -13.59 -17.36 -11.97
CA ASP A 7 -14.42 -18.51 -12.28
C ASP A 7 -15.91 -18.09 -12.30
N PRO A 8 -16.66 -18.43 -13.36
CA PRO A 8 -18.09 -18.13 -13.46
C PRO A 8 -18.91 -18.66 -12.27
N GLU A 9 -18.48 -19.75 -11.64
CA GLU A 9 -19.14 -20.29 -10.44
C GLU A 9 -18.96 -19.34 -9.24
N VAL A 10 -17.76 -18.77 -9.07
CA VAL A 10 -17.51 -17.77 -8.02
C VAL A 10 -18.40 -16.55 -8.24
N LEU A 11 -18.50 -16.05 -9.47
CA LEU A 11 -19.37 -14.92 -9.80
C LEU A 11 -20.84 -15.22 -9.52
N ARG A 12 -21.33 -16.41 -9.91
CA ARG A 12 -22.70 -16.83 -9.61
C ARG A 12 -22.98 -16.93 -8.12
N ARG A 13 -22.04 -17.44 -7.32
CA ARG A 13 -22.18 -17.52 -5.86
C ARG A 13 -22.25 -16.13 -5.24
N VAL A 14 -21.39 -15.20 -5.66
CA VAL A 14 -21.38 -13.82 -5.17
C VAL A 14 -22.70 -13.11 -5.51
N SER A 15 -23.19 -13.25 -6.75
CA SER A 15 -24.43 -12.62 -7.19
C SER A 15 -25.67 -13.11 -6.43
N ARG A 16 -25.70 -14.41 -6.04
CA ARG A 16 -26.79 -14.97 -5.21
C ARG A 16 -26.89 -14.31 -3.83
N TRP A 17 -25.77 -13.82 -3.28
CA TRP A 17 -25.74 -13.21 -1.96
C TRP A 17 -26.03 -11.71 -1.96
N ARG A 18 -25.83 -11.05 -3.09
CA ARG A 18 -25.83 -9.59 -3.16
C ARG A 18 -26.90 -9.01 -4.07
N GLU A 19 -27.58 -9.82 -4.87
CA GLU A 19 -28.55 -9.40 -5.90
C GLU A 19 -27.98 -8.43 -6.95
N VAL A 20 -26.71 -8.04 -6.80
CA VAL A 20 -25.96 -7.14 -7.69
C VAL A 20 -24.54 -7.69 -7.90
N GLU A 21 -23.98 -7.48 -9.07
CA GLU A 21 -22.61 -7.89 -9.38
C GLU A 21 -21.61 -7.07 -8.56
N HIS A 22 -21.82 -5.78 -8.44
CA HIS A 22 -20.98 -4.86 -7.67
C HIS A 22 -21.81 -4.10 -6.63
N VAL A 23 -21.39 -4.15 -5.37
CA VAL A 23 -22.11 -3.50 -4.25
C VAL A 23 -22.08 -1.97 -4.38
N PHE A 24 -20.95 -1.42 -4.82
CA PHE A 24 -20.74 0.00 -5.01
C PHE A 24 -20.64 0.31 -6.51
N GLN A 25 -21.76 0.40 -7.19
CA GLN A 25 -21.81 0.76 -8.62
C GLN A 25 -21.60 2.26 -8.85
N GLN A 26 -21.92 3.07 -7.86
CA GLN A 26 -21.67 4.50 -7.87
C GLN A 26 -20.84 4.87 -6.65
N ILE A 27 -19.71 5.50 -6.91
CA ILE A 27 -18.80 5.99 -5.87
C ILE A 27 -19.02 7.51 -5.79
N ASP A 28 -19.22 8.03 -4.58
CA ASP A 28 -19.15 9.46 -4.32
C ASP A 28 -17.69 9.86 -4.13
N PRO A 29 -17.03 10.47 -5.10
CA PRO A 29 -15.60 10.76 -5.01
C PRO A 29 -15.25 11.71 -3.85
N ALA A 30 -16.17 12.61 -3.47
CA ALA A 30 -15.94 13.52 -2.33
C ALA A 30 -15.93 12.80 -0.97
N LYS A 31 -16.40 11.55 -0.92
CA LYS A 31 -16.37 10.68 0.27
C LYS A 31 -15.44 9.49 0.10
N THR A 32 -14.55 9.57 -0.88
CA THR A 32 -13.67 8.47 -1.25
C THR A 32 -12.24 8.78 -0.83
N ALA A 33 -11.58 7.80 -0.22
CA ALA A 33 -10.16 7.82 0.02
C ALA A 33 -9.48 6.81 -0.92
N HIS A 34 -8.44 7.26 -1.62
CA HIS A 34 -7.55 6.39 -2.40
C HIS A 34 -6.35 6.03 -1.55
N LEU A 35 -6.25 4.77 -1.12
CA LEU A 35 -5.16 4.28 -0.30
C LEU A 35 -4.10 3.59 -1.15
N VAL A 36 -2.91 4.17 -1.20
CA VAL A 36 -1.70 3.66 -1.86
C VAL A 36 -0.81 3.05 -0.78
N ILE A 37 -0.49 1.78 -0.90
CA ILE A 37 0.22 1.03 0.14
C ILE A 37 1.54 0.50 -0.41
N ASP A 38 2.64 0.73 0.33
CA ASP A 38 3.97 0.15 0.11
C ASP A 38 4.60 0.47 -1.26
N MET A 39 4.19 1.54 -1.89
CA MET A 39 4.81 2.02 -3.13
C MET A 39 6.08 2.82 -2.82
N GLN A 40 7.05 2.13 -2.20
CA GLN A 40 8.33 2.64 -1.73
C GLN A 40 9.49 2.06 -2.54
N ASN A 41 10.62 2.76 -2.60
CA ASN A 41 11.81 2.30 -3.32
C ASN A 41 12.27 0.90 -2.88
N ALA A 42 12.12 0.55 -1.60
CA ALA A 42 12.41 -0.80 -1.11
C ALA A 42 11.68 -1.91 -1.88
N PHE A 43 10.50 -1.61 -2.43
CA PHE A 43 9.68 -2.57 -3.18
C PHE A 43 9.67 -2.30 -4.69
N THR A 44 9.92 -1.06 -5.12
CA THR A 44 9.79 -0.67 -6.52
C THR A 44 11.12 -0.46 -7.23
N ALA A 45 12.20 -0.10 -6.51
CA ALA A 45 13.48 0.18 -7.15
C ALA A 45 14.12 -1.12 -7.72
N PRO A 46 14.66 -1.06 -8.95
CA PRO A 46 15.35 -2.19 -9.54
C PRO A 46 16.54 -2.65 -8.67
N GLY A 47 16.62 -3.94 -8.39
CA GLY A 47 17.71 -4.53 -7.60
C GLY A 47 17.59 -4.32 -6.09
N SER A 48 16.50 -3.76 -5.58
CA SER A 48 16.26 -3.70 -4.14
C SER A 48 16.00 -5.09 -3.56
N GLU A 49 16.35 -5.30 -2.30
CA GLU A 49 16.23 -6.61 -1.62
C GLU A 49 14.81 -7.18 -1.61
N MET A 50 13.82 -6.30 -1.59
CA MET A 50 12.40 -6.67 -1.57
C MET A 50 11.70 -6.33 -2.87
N GLU A 51 12.43 -6.24 -3.97
CA GLU A 51 11.88 -5.81 -5.27
C GLU A 51 10.67 -6.63 -5.71
N VAL A 52 9.62 -5.90 -6.09
CA VAL A 52 8.43 -6.42 -6.77
C VAL A 52 8.36 -5.77 -8.16
N PRO A 53 8.99 -6.34 -9.18
CA PRO A 53 9.16 -5.68 -10.49
C PRO A 53 7.85 -5.17 -11.10
N VAL A 54 6.76 -5.92 -10.94
CA VAL A 54 5.43 -5.56 -11.47
C VAL A 54 4.80 -4.37 -10.76
N ALA A 55 5.27 -3.99 -9.57
CA ALA A 55 4.75 -2.83 -8.84
C ALA A 55 4.97 -1.52 -9.61
N ARG A 56 6.05 -1.40 -10.35
CA ARG A 56 6.32 -0.22 -11.19
C ARG A 56 5.28 -0.04 -12.31
N GLU A 57 4.71 -1.13 -12.80
CA GLU A 57 3.73 -1.10 -13.90
C GLU A 57 2.42 -0.41 -13.49
N ILE A 58 2.10 -0.37 -12.20
CA ILE A 58 0.86 0.22 -11.71
C ILE A 58 0.98 1.70 -11.34
N VAL A 59 2.19 2.27 -11.27
CA VAL A 59 2.42 3.69 -10.94
C VAL A 59 1.60 4.64 -11.82
N PRO A 60 1.55 4.48 -13.16
CA PRO A 60 0.70 5.34 -14.00
C PRO A 60 -0.80 5.26 -13.66
N ASN A 61 -1.28 4.07 -13.27
CA ASN A 61 -2.67 3.87 -12.88
C ASN A 61 -2.95 4.53 -11.52
N ILE A 62 -2.03 4.41 -10.57
CA ILE A 62 -2.11 5.08 -9.26
C ILE A 62 -2.22 6.59 -9.47
N ASN A 63 -1.34 7.19 -10.29
CA ASN A 63 -1.36 8.61 -10.58
C ASN A 63 -2.67 9.05 -11.25
N THR A 64 -3.20 8.23 -12.15
CA THR A 64 -4.49 8.52 -12.81
C THR A 64 -5.64 8.55 -11.81
N ILE A 65 -5.70 7.57 -10.89
CA ILE A 65 -6.70 7.51 -9.84
C ILE A 65 -6.51 8.68 -8.86
N SER A 66 -5.28 8.96 -8.44
CA SER A 66 -4.96 10.05 -7.52
C SER A 66 -5.41 11.41 -8.06
N ARG A 67 -5.16 11.68 -9.35
CA ARG A 67 -5.66 12.91 -10.00
C ARG A 67 -7.18 13.00 -10.01
N ALA A 68 -7.85 11.90 -10.35
CA ALA A 68 -9.32 11.87 -10.39
C ALA A 68 -9.93 12.08 -9.00
N VAL A 69 -9.36 11.44 -7.96
CA VAL A 69 -9.83 11.58 -6.58
C VAL A 69 -9.63 13.01 -6.09
N ARG A 70 -8.47 13.64 -6.31
CA ARG A 70 -8.24 15.05 -5.97
C ARG A 70 -9.21 16.00 -6.69
N ALA A 71 -9.37 15.81 -8.00
CA ALA A 71 -10.27 16.66 -8.81
C ALA A 71 -11.73 16.59 -8.33
N ALA A 72 -12.13 15.50 -7.70
CA ALA A 72 -13.47 15.29 -7.17
C ALA A 72 -13.61 15.63 -5.67
N GLY A 73 -12.56 16.19 -5.03
CA GLY A 73 -12.57 16.57 -3.63
C GLY A 73 -12.39 15.41 -2.63
N GLY A 74 -11.96 14.25 -3.10
CA GLY A 74 -11.54 13.14 -2.26
C GLY A 74 -10.11 13.28 -1.76
N VAL A 75 -9.60 12.30 -1.01
CA VAL A 75 -8.27 12.32 -0.40
C VAL A 75 -7.42 11.14 -0.86
N ASN A 76 -6.13 11.38 -1.12
CA ASN A 76 -5.14 10.32 -1.32
C ASN A 76 -4.33 10.11 -0.03
N LEU A 77 -4.14 8.86 0.30
CA LEU A 77 -3.43 8.38 1.48
C LEU A 77 -2.29 7.48 1.03
N PHE A 78 -1.06 7.84 1.40
CA PHE A 78 0.15 7.06 1.07
C PHE A 78 0.69 6.42 2.35
N ALA A 79 0.53 5.11 2.46
CA ALA A 79 0.99 4.32 3.59
C ALA A 79 2.39 3.76 3.31
N GLN A 80 3.35 4.14 4.14
CA GLN A 80 4.74 3.67 4.05
C GLN A 80 5.01 2.64 5.14
N MET A 81 5.48 1.45 4.75
CA MET A 81 5.97 0.47 5.71
C MET A 81 7.21 1.02 6.39
N THR A 82 7.19 1.09 7.71
CA THR A 82 8.25 1.64 8.53
C THR A 82 8.69 0.65 9.58
N ILE A 83 9.99 0.41 9.68
CA ILE A 83 10.60 -0.35 10.76
C ILE A 83 11.37 0.60 11.67
N ASP A 84 10.93 0.67 12.90
CA ASP A 84 11.52 1.47 13.97
C ASP A 84 11.51 0.69 15.29
N ALA A 85 11.96 1.33 16.36
CA ALA A 85 12.02 0.70 17.68
C ALA A 85 10.63 0.24 18.19
N GLU A 86 9.56 0.86 17.75
CA GLU A 86 8.19 0.42 18.09
C GLU A 86 7.82 -0.84 17.33
N THR A 87 8.13 -0.92 16.03
CA THR A 87 7.95 -2.12 15.21
C THR A 87 8.70 -3.30 15.82
N GLU A 88 9.96 -3.08 16.22
CA GLU A 88 10.80 -4.12 16.82
C GLU A 88 10.24 -4.66 18.14
N ARG A 89 9.71 -3.79 18.99
CA ARG A 89 9.08 -4.21 20.24
C ARG A 89 7.78 -4.98 20.02
N ASN A 90 6.96 -4.49 19.11
CA ASN A 90 5.58 -4.96 18.97
C ASN A 90 5.40 -6.03 17.90
N TRP A 91 6.39 -6.21 17.00
CA TRP A 91 6.36 -7.17 15.90
C TRP A 91 7.64 -8.00 15.77
N SER A 92 8.28 -8.25 16.90
CA SER A 92 9.56 -8.94 17.02
C SER A 92 9.55 -10.37 16.42
N VAL A 93 8.41 -11.07 16.50
CA VAL A 93 8.26 -12.42 15.96
C VAL A 93 8.48 -12.44 14.45
N TRP A 94 7.92 -11.47 13.72
CA TRP A 94 8.12 -11.39 12.27
C TRP A 94 9.59 -11.15 11.93
N LEU A 95 10.21 -10.14 12.54
CA LEU A 95 11.63 -9.81 12.32
C LEU A 95 12.59 -10.94 12.72
N ARG A 96 12.21 -11.78 13.69
CA ARG A 96 13.06 -12.83 14.21
C ARG A 96 12.94 -14.15 13.46
N TYR A 97 11.79 -14.50 12.94
CA TYR A 97 11.50 -15.85 12.47
C TYR A 97 11.09 -15.95 10.99
N PHE A 98 10.74 -14.85 10.33
CA PHE A 98 10.36 -14.87 8.91
C PHE A 98 11.50 -14.56 7.95
N CYS A 99 12.61 -14.04 8.45
CA CYS A 99 13.82 -13.77 7.68
C CYS A 99 15.02 -14.35 8.41
N ASP A 100 16.06 -14.73 7.69
CA ASP A 100 17.38 -14.92 8.29
C ASP A 100 17.94 -13.59 8.81
N ALA A 101 19.08 -13.65 9.53
CA ALA A 101 19.64 -12.48 10.18
C ALA A 101 20.06 -11.38 9.18
N GLU A 102 20.67 -11.78 8.06
CA GLU A 102 21.16 -10.86 7.02
C GLU A 102 20.01 -10.13 6.35
N ARG A 103 19.00 -10.87 5.90
CA ARG A 103 17.80 -10.32 5.27
C ARG A 103 16.99 -9.47 6.25
N SER A 104 16.95 -9.86 7.50
CA SER A 104 16.26 -9.09 8.55
C SER A 104 16.92 -7.73 8.77
N GLU A 105 18.26 -7.66 8.76
CA GLU A 105 18.99 -6.39 8.88
C GLU A 105 18.84 -5.53 7.62
N ALA A 106 18.97 -6.11 6.42
CA ALA A 106 18.74 -5.41 5.18
C ALA A 106 17.31 -4.82 5.10
N THR A 107 16.31 -5.55 5.57
CA THR A 107 14.92 -5.09 5.64
C THR A 107 14.76 -3.93 6.62
N ARG A 108 15.40 -3.98 7.80
CA ARG A 108 15.38 -2.87 8.78
C ARG A 108 15.97 -1.61 8.19
N GLU A 109 17.13 -1.71 7.57
CA GLU A 109 17.80 -0.55 6.99
C GLU A 109 17.00 0.03 5.82
N ALA A 110 16.47 -0.83 4.94
CA ALA A 110 15.68 -0.39 3.80
C ALA A 110 14.37 0.32 4.22
N LEU A 111 13.73 -0.12 5.30
CA LEU A 111 12.45 0.42 5.76
C LEU A 111 12.58 1.36 6.97
N ARG A 112 13.79 1.74 7.34
CA ARG A 112 14.03 2.74 8.37
C ARG A 112 13.52 4.11 7.91
N HIS A 113 12.79 4.78 8.77
CA HIS A 113 12.29 6.13 8.46
C HIS A 113 13.40 7.05 7.94
N GLY A 114 13.17 7.66 6.78
CA GLY A 114 14.12 8.56 6.12
C GLY A 114 15.25 7.87 5.33
N SER A 115 15.29 6.54 5.23
CA SER A 115 16.18 5.85 4.30
C SER A 115 15.70 6.01 2.85
N ASP A 116 16.59 5.75 1.89
CA ASP A 116 16.24 5.77 0.47
C ASP A 116 15.19 4.71 0.14
N GLY A 117 15.29 3.53 0.71
CA GLY A 117 14.30 2.46 0.53
C GLY A 117 12.92 2.80 1.12
N HIS A 118 12.88 3.59 2.20
CA HIS A 118 11.64 4.06 2.81
C HIS A 118 10.92 5.11 1.97
N ALA A 119 11.65 5.89 1.16
CA ALA A 119 11.06 6.90 0.31
C ALA A 119 10.04 6.30 -0.68
N LEU A 120 8.99 7.06 -0.99
CA LEU A 120 8.03 6.68 -2.01
C LEU A 120 8.68 6.60 -3.40
N ASP A 121 8.14 5.75 -4.27
CA ASP A 121 8.56 5.65 -5.67
C ASP A 121 8.54 7.03 -6.33
N PRO A 122 9.65 7.48 -6.96
CA PRO A 122 9.75 8.82 -7.53
C PRO A 122 8.81 9.06 -8.72
N GLY A 123 8.22 8.01 -9.28
CA GLY A 123 7.21 8.12 -10.32
C GLY A 123 5.81 8.45 -9.80
N LEU A 124 5.59 8.42 -8.48
CA LEU A 124 4.30 8.77 -7.88
C LEU A 124 4.11 10.29 -7.84
N GLU A 125 2.92 10.72 -8.19
CA GLU A 125 2.49 12.12 -8.05
C GLU A 125 1.89 12.36 -6.66
N VAL A 126 2.74 12.71 -5.71
CA VAL A 126 2.35 13.12 -4.35
C VAL A 126 2.31 14.64 -4.31
N LEU A 127 1.18 15.23 -3.94
CA LEU A 127 0.99 16.67 -3.94
C LEU A 127 0.62 17.18 -2.54
N ASP A 128 0.71 18.50 -2.36
CA ASP A 128 0.23 19.15 -1.15
C ASP A 128 -1.26 18.85 -0.93
N GLY A 129 -1.60 18.41 0.28
CA GLY A 129 -2.94 17.96 0.63
C GLY A 129 -3.14 16.44 0.58
N ASP A 130 -2.20 15.68 -0.02
CA ASP A 130 -2.16 14.23 0.16
C ASP A 130 -1.63 13.90 1.56
N VAL A 131 -2.08 12.79 2.13
CA VAL A 131 -1.69 12.36 3.47
C VAL A 131 -0.67 11.23 3.38
N LEU A 132 0.49 11.44 3.98
CA LEU A 132 1.52 10.41 4.13
C LEU A 132 1.50 9.93 5.59
N PHE A 133 1.59 8.62 5.79
CA PHE A 133 1.66 8.07 7.13
C PHE A 133 2.42 6.74 7.19
N ASP A 134 3.03 6.49 8.33
CA ASP A 134 3.76 5.27 8.60
C ASP A 134 2.82 4.14 9.02
N LYS A 135 3.00 2.96 8.46
CA LYS A 135 2.43 1.72 8.98
C LYS A 135 3.54 0.80 9.50
N ARG A 136 3.29 0.18 10.63
CA ARG A 136 4.25 -0.71 11.32
C ARG A 136 3.82 -2.17 11.30
N ARG A 137 2.79 -2.49 10.53
CA ARG A 137 2.21 -3.82 10.33
C ARG A 137 1.81 -4.01 8.88
N TYR A 138 1.38 -5.20 8.51
CA TYR A 138 0.83 -5.44 7.17
C TYR A 138 -0.38 -4.54 6.87
N SER A 139 -1.29 -4.41 7.82
CA SER A 139 -2.43 -3.50 7.66
C SER A 139 -2.14 -2.13 8.27
N PRO A 140 -2.46 -1.02 7.59
CA PRO A 140 -2.43 0.32 8.17
C PRO A 140 -3.58 0.59 9.15
N LEU A 141 -4.59 -0.29 9.20
CA LEU A 141 -5.82 -0.11 9.99
C LEU A 141 -5.79 -0.84 11.34
N VAL A 142 -4.62 -1.27 11.81
CA VAL A 142 -4.48 -1.90 13.12
C VAL A 142 -4.35 -0.86 14.24
N PRO A 143 -4.73 -1.18 15.48
CA PRO A 143 -4.52 -0.29 16.63
C PRO A 143 -3.05 0.12 16.76
N GLY A 144 -2.82 1.42 17.00
CA GLY A 144 -1.49 2.00 17.10
C GLY A 144 -0.84 2.39 15.75
N ALA A 145 -1.52 2.20 14.63
CA ALA A 145 -1.10 2.82 13.37
C ALA A 145 -1.40 4.33 13.40
N SER A 146 -0.50 5.12 12.83
CA SER A 146 -0.64 6.60 12.79
C SER A 146 -1.88 7.08 12.02
N PHE A 147 -2.53 6.21 11.28
CA PHE A 147 -3.79 6.49 10.59
C PHE A 147 -5.00 6.73 11.52
N GLN A 148 -4.89 6.40 12.80
CA GLN A 148 -6.00 6.53 13.76
C GLN A 148 -6.05 7.90 14.48
N HIS A 149 -5.18 8.82 14.10
CA HIS A 149 -5.08 10.17 14.63
C HIS A 149 -5.20 11.19 13.49
#